data_b431003bb28c4dbbd0687a8aad0837dc
#
_entry.id   b431003bb28c4dbbd0687a8aad0837dc
#
_cell.length_a   1.000
_cell.length_b   1.000
_cell.length_c   1.000
_cell.angle_alpha   90.00
_cell.angle_beta   90.00
_cell.angle_gamma   90.00
#
_symmetry.space_group_name_H-M   'P 1'
#
loop_
_entity.id
_entity.type
_entity.pdbx_description
1 polymer ?
#
loop_
_entity_poly.entity_id
_entity_poly.type
_entity_poly.pdbx_seq_one_letter_code
_entity_poly.pdbx_strand_id
1 'polypeptide(L)'
;SSKVFWIVALLCVLYYSAIFPFQKYAINMLQCNLDFTAEKAGMIFSVFPLGAAAITPLLGNFLDRKGKGASMLIYGAFLMIICHLAFALALPALKGSIAGPIVAFTSIVLLGISFSLVPAALWPSVPKLVDNRLLGSAYAVIFWIQNIGLFAFPMIIGKVLAAVNPGIEDPLQYNY
;
A
#
# COMPACT_ATOMS: atom_id res chain seq x y z
N SER A 1 17.48 -20.38 11.23
CA SER A 1 16.49 -19.39 10.81
C SER A 1 15.13 -20.08 10.66
N SER A 2 14.09 -19.55 11.28
CA SER A 2 12.76 -20.12 11.23
C SER A 2 12.16 -19.85 9.83
N LYS A 3 11.47 -20.85 9.24
CA LYS A 3 10.74 -20.68 7.98
C LYS A 3 9.76 -19.50 8.06
N VAL A 4 9.19 -19.26 9.23
CA VAL A 4 8.25 -18.17 9.52
C VAL A 4 8.91 -16.80 9.34
N PHE A 5 10.18 -16.65 9.72
CA PHE A 5 10.94 -15.42 9.48
C PHE A 5 11.00 -15.04 7.99
N TRP A 6 11.29 -16.01 7.13
CA TRP A 6 11.34 -15.77 5.67
C TRP A 6 9.97 -15.48 5.06
N ILE A 7 8.91 -16.10 5.59
CA ILE A 7 7.53 -15.76 5.20
C ILE A 7 7.19 -14.32 5.58
N VAL A 8 7.59 -13.88 6.78
CA VAL A 8 7.40 -12.48 7.21
C VAL A 8 8.20 -11.51 6.35
N ALA A 9 9.45 -11.85 6.00
CA ALA A 9 10.28 -11.05 5.10
C ALA A 9 9.65 -10.95 3.69
N LEU A 10 9.14 -12.05 3.16
CA LEU A 10 8.43 -12.08 1.88
C LEU A 10 7.14 -11.25 1.93
N LEU A 11 6.35 -11.40 2.98
CA LEU A 11 5.14 -10.60 3.19
C LEU A 11 5.48 -9.10 3.24
N CYS A 12 6.57 -8.74 3.92
CA CYS A 12 7.05 -7.37 4.00
C CYS A 12 7.37 -6.80 2.61
N VAL A 13 8.17 -7.49 1.79
CA VAL A 13 8.52 -7.00 0.46
C VAL A 13 7.29 -6.86 -0.44
N LEU A 14 6.42 -7.86 -0.45
CA LEU A 14 5.22 -7.84 -1.30
C LEU A 14 4.27 -6.71 -0.88
N TYR A 15 4.02 -6.58 0.42
CA TYR A 15 3.11 -5.58 0.95
C TYR A 15 3.60 -4.15 0.70
N TYR A 16 4.84 -3.85 1.05
CA TYR A 16 5.40 -2.51 0.86
C TYR A 16 5.62 -2.17 -0.62
N SER A 17 5.90 -3.18 -1.46
CA SER A 17 6.01 -2.99 -2.91
C SER A 17 4.66 -2.75 -3.60
N ALA A 18 3.54 -3.11 -2.98
CA ALA A 18 2.22 -2.73 -3.47
C ALA A 18 1.87 -1.27 -3.09
N ILE A 19 2.21 -0.85 -1.89
CA ILE A 19 1.81 0.46 -1.34
C ILE A 19 2.68 1.61 -1.85
N PHE A 20 4.00 1.53 -1.68
CA PHE A 20 4.86 2.69 -1.93
C PHE A 20 4.94 3.10 -3.40
N PRO A 21 5.04 2.17 -4.37
CA PRO A 21 4.93 2.55 -5.77
C PRO A 21 3.56 3.16 -6.12
N PHE A 22 2.47 2.61 -5.59
CA PHE A 22 1.13 3.17 -5.77
C PHE A 22 1.06 4.63 -5.32
N GLN A 23 1.63 4.97 -4.16
CA GLN A 23 1.65 6.36 -3.66
C GLN A 23 2.28 7.35 -4.64
N LYS A 24 3.29 6.92 -5.40
CA LYS A 24 3.96 7.78 -6.40
C LYS A 24 3.05 8.15 -7.56
N TYR A 25 2.15 7.26 -7.94
CA TYR A 25 1.27 7.46 -9.10
C TYR A 25 -0.15 7.86 -8.71
N ALA A 26 -0.52 7.76 -7.44
CA ALA A 26 -1.90 7.93 -6.95
C ALA A 26 -2.50 9.30 -7.31
N ILE A 27 -1.73 10.39 -7.14
CA ILE A 27 -2.23 11.75 -7.45
C ILE A 27 -2.51 11.89 -8.94
N ASN A 28 -1.57 11.48 -9.81
CA ASN A 28 -1.75 11.53 -11.26
C ASN A 28 -2.92 10.65 -11.72
N MET A 29 -3.03 9.44 -11.15
CA MET A 29 -4.15 8.53 -11.41
C MET A 29 -5.51 9.18 -11.05
N LEU A 30 -5.61 9.85 -9.92
CA LEU A 30 -6.83 10.55 -9.51
C LEU A 30 -7.15 11.73 -10.45
N GLN A 31 -6.13 12.47 -10.89
CA GLN A 31 -6.30 13.54 -11.88
C GLN A 31 -6.82 12.99 -13.21
N CYS A 32 -6.19 11.94 -13.75
CA CYS A 32 -6.55 11.37 -15.04
C CYS A 32 -7.94 10.72 -15.08
N ASN A 33 -8.34 10.05 -13.99
CA ASN A 33 -9.61 9.32 -13.94
C ASN A 33 -10.80 10.16 -13.47
N LEU A 34 -10.55 11.22 -12.68
CA LEU A 34 -11.62 12.00 -12.06
C LEU A 34 -11.64 13.47 -12.50
N ASP A 35 -10.74 13.85 -13.40
CA ASP A 35 -10.55 15.23 -13.86
C ASP A 35 -10.34 16.23 -12.69
N PHE A 36 -9.63 15.76 -11.63
CA PHE A 36 -9.31 16.58 -10.48
C PHE A 36 -8.09 17.47 -10.73
N THR A 37 -8.09 18.63 -10.09
CA THR A 37 -6.86 19.42 -9.97
C THR A 37 -5.86 18.69 -9.08
N ALA A 38 -4.56 18.97 -9.24
CA ALA A 38 -3.51 18.39 -8.39
C ALA A 38 -3.76 18.62 -6.90
N GLU A 39 -4.25 19.84 -6.56
CA GLU A 39 -4.58 20.19 -5.18
C GLU A 39 -5.70 19.29 -4.62
N LYS A 40 -6.80 19.14 -5.37
CA LYS A 40 -7.94 18.30 -4.95
C LYS A 40 -7.54 16.83 -4.84
N ALA A 41 -6.79 16.32 -5.80
CA ALA A 41 -6.26 14.96 -5.76
C ALA A 41 -5.34 14.74 -4.55
N GLY A 42 -4.45 15.70 -4.27
CA GLY A 42 -3.57 15.68 -3.10
C GLY A 42 -4.33 15.73 -1.77
N MET A 43 -5.35 16.60 -1.65
CA MET A 43 -6.19 16.67 -0.45
C MET A 43 -6.90 15.33 -0.19
N ILE A 44 -7.50 14.74 -1.20
CA ILE A 44 -8.18 13.45 -1.06
C ILE A 44 -7.17 12.35 -0.69
N PHE A 45 -6.04 12.31 -1.36
CA PHE A 45 -5.02 11.31 -1.09
C PHE A 45 -4.39 11.46 0.31
N SER A 46 -4.32 12.67 0.87
CA SER A 46 -3.80 12.92 2.23
C SER A 46 -4.57 12.20 3.33
N VAL A 47 -5.82 11.82 3.07
CA VAL A 47 -6.63 11.00 3.99
C VAL A 47 -5.98 9.65 4.26
N PHE A 48 -5.25 9.08 3.28
CA PHE A 48 -4.52 7.83 3.45
C PHE A 48 -3.47 7.89 4.58
N PRO A 49 -2.43 8.74 4.52
CA PRO A 49 -1.40 8.79 5.57
C PRO A 49 -1.93 9.34 6.90
N LEU A 50 -2.84 10.32 6.88
CA LEU A 50 -3.43 10.89 8.09
C LEU A 50 -4.33 9.87 8.80
N GLY A 51 -5.17 9.16 8.06
CA GLY A 51 -6.00 8.08 8.59
C GLY A 51 -5.15 6.95 9.16
N ALA A 52 -4.10 6.54 8.45
CA ALA A 52 -3.16 5.54 8.95
C ALA A 52 -2.47 5.97 10.25
N ALA A 53 -2.01 7.20 10.33
CA ALA A 53 -1.37 7.74 11.53
C ALA A 53 -2.33 7.74 12.76
N ALA A 54 -3.61 8.06 12.54
CA ALA A 54 -4.62 8.07 13.59
C ALA A 54 -5.02 6.65 14.04
N ILE A 55 -5.13 5.71 13.10
CA ILE A 55 -5.65 4.36 13.36
C ILE A 55 -4.56 3.42 13.90
N THR A 56 -3.31 3.57 13.48
CA THR A 56 -2.22 2.65 13.85
C THR A 56 -2.04 2.47 15.37
N PRO A 57 -2.06 3.51 16.22
CA PRO A 57 -1.96 3.33 17.66
C PRO A 57 -3.13 2.55 18.26
N LEU A 58 -4.34 2.74 17.72
CA LEU A 58 -5.54 2.02 18.17
C LEU A 58 -5.44 0.53 17.86
N LEU A 59 -4.94 0.20 16.67
CA LEU A 59 -4.73 -1.18 16.24
C LEU A 59 -3.59 -1.86 16.99
N GLY A 60 -2.51 -1.13 17.30
CA GLY A 60 -1.43 -1.61 18.16
C GLY A 60 -1.96 -2.01 19.53
N ASN A 61 -2.70 -1.13 20.19
CA ASN A 61 -3.33 -1.42 21.49
C ASN A 61 -4.32 -2.62 21.42
N PHE A 62 -5.09 -2.71 20.34
CA PHE A 62 -5.98 -3.86 20.12
C PHE A 62 -5.18 -5.17 20.00
N LEU A 63 -4.09 -5.16 19.24
CA LEU A 63 -3.22 -6.30 19.05
C LEU A 63 -2.57 -6.76 20.37
N ASP A 64 -2.07 -5.82 21.15
CA ASP A 64 -1.44 -6.10 22.44
C ASP A 64 -2.43 -6.77 23.40
N ARG A 65 -3.70 -6.38 23.37
CA ARG A 65 -4.76 -6.95 24.22
C ARG A 65 -5.32 -8.27 23.70
N LYS A 66 -5.47 -8.45 22.40
CA LYS A 66 -6.19 -9.59 21.78
C LYS A 66 -5.26 -10.59 21.10
N GLY A 67 -4.03 -10.24 20.80
CA GLY A 67 -3.02 -11.15 20.24
C GLY A 67 -3.32 -11.67 18.83
N LYS A 68 -4.26 -11.08 18.06
CA LYS A 68 -4.73 -11.59 16.77
C LYS A 68 -3.90 -11.08 15.56
N GLY A 69 -2.57 -11.08 15.67
CA GLY A 69 -1.68 -10.55 14.64
C GLY A 69 -1.84 -11.19 13.27
N ALA A 70 -1.94 -12.52 13.21
CA ALA A 70 -2.14 -13.22 11.92
C ALA A 70 -3.44 -12.82 11.24
N SER A 71 -4.54 -12.66 11.98
CA SER A 71 -5.82 -12.19 11.43
C SER A 71 -5.69 -10.77 10.89
N MET A 72 -4.98 -9.87 11.59
CA MET A 72 -4.76 -8.51 11.13
C MET A 72 -3.96 -8.47 9.82
N LEU A 73 -2.93 -9.32 9.67
CA LEU A 73 -2.16 -9.45 8.43
C LEU A 73 -3.06 -9.90 7.27
N ILE A 74 -3.91 -10.92 7.50
CA ILE A 74 -4.82 -11.45 6.48
C ILE A 74 -5.84 -10.38 6.06
N TYR A 75 -6.51 -9.75 7.02
CA TYR A 75 -7.51 -8.71 6.72
C TYR A 75 -6.88 -7.49 6.04
N GLY A 76 -5.71 -7.07 6.49
CA GLY A 76 -4.98 -5.96 5.87
C GLY A 76 -4.59 -6.27 4.43
N ALA A 77 -4.05 -7.46 4.15
CA ALA A 77 -3.71 -7.89 2.79
C ALA A 77 -4.95 -7.99 1.90
N PHE A 78 -6.05 -8.52 2.41
CA PHE A 78 -7.31 -8.64 1.67
C PHE A 78 -7.90 -7.26 1.32
N LEU A 79 -7.92 -6.33 2.28
CA LEU A 79 -8.34 -4.96 2.01
C LEU A 79 -7.46 -4.28 0.96
N MET A 80 -6.15 -4.51 1.00
CA MET A 80 -5.25 -3.97 -0.02
C MET A 80 -5.59 -4.46 -1.41
N ILE A 81 -5.84 -5.76 -1.57
CA ILE A 81 -6.22 -6.35 -2.86
C ILE A 81 -7.51 -5.69 -3.38
N ILE A 82 -8.53 -5.57 -2.53
CA ILE A 82 -9.81 -4.94 -2.89
C ILE A 82 -9.59 -3.49 -3.34
N CYS A 83 -8.81 -2.71 -2.59
CA CYS A 83 -8.53 -1.31 -2.95
C CYS A 83 -7.82 -1.19 -4.29
N HIS A 84 -6.78 -2.01 -4.54
CA HIS A 84 -6.06 -1.96 -5.82
C HIS A 84 -6.94 -2.42 -6.99
N LEU A 85 -7.80 -3.42 -6.79
CA LEU A 85 -8.79 -3.81 -7.80
C LEU A 85 -9.81 -2.70 -8.06
N ALA A 86 -10.27 -1.99 -7.04
CA ALA A 86 -11.15 -0.84 -7.20
C ALA A 86 -10.48 0.28 -8.01
N PHE A 87 -9.22 0.60 -7.73
CA PHE A 87 -8.47 1.58 -8.52
C PHE A 87 -8.22 1.13 -9.95
N ALA A 88 -7.91 -0.13 -10.17
CA ALA A 88 -7.58 -0.65 -11.50
C ALA A 88 -8.82 -0.88 -12.40
N LEU A 89 -9.94 -1.29 -11.84
CA LEU A 89 -11.10 -1.72 -12.61
C LEU A 89 -12.29 -0.78 -12.47
N ALA A 90 -12.64 -0.40 -11.23
CA ALA A 90 -13.83 0.40 -10.97
C ALA A 90 -13.60 1.88 -11.29
N LEU A 91 -12.45 2.43 -10.94
CA LEU A 91 -12.19 3.86 -11.11
C LEU A 91 -12.19 4.29 -12.59
N PRO A 92 -11.48 3.61 -13.53
CA PRO A 92 -11.56 3.93 -14.94
C PRO A 92 -12.95 3.74 -15.54
N ALA A 93 -13.67 2.70 -15.11
CA ALA A 93 -15.03 2.42 -15.58
C ALA A 93 -16.06 3.49 -15.13
N LEU A 94 -15.76 4.22 -14.07
CA LEU A 94 -16.61 5.27 -13.49
C LEU A 94 -16.14 6.69 -13.86
N LYS A 95 -15.25 6.82 -14.84
CA LYS A 95 -14.78 8.13 -15.33
C LYS A 95 -15.96 8.98 -15.79
N GLY A 96 -16.03 10.23 -15.32
CA GLY A 96 -17.15 11.13 -15.61
C GLY A 96 -18.43 10.87 -14.81
N SER A 97 -18.47 9.85 -13.95
CA SER A 97 -19.61 9.54 -13.07
C SER A 97 -19.43 10.15 -11.68
N ILE A 98 -20.54 10.51 -11.03
CA ILE A 98 -20.58 10.93 -9.61
C ILE A 98 -20.06 9.81 -8.67
N ALA A 99 -20.17 8.55 -9.09
CA ALA A 99 -19.70 7.41 -8.31
C ALA A 99 -18.17 7.30 -8.27
N GLY A 100 -17.45 7.79 -9.28
CA GLY A 100 -15.98 7.74 -9.34
C GLY A 100 -15.29 8.35 -8.11
N PRO A 101 -15.56 9.61 -7.74
CA PRO A 101 -15.01 10.24 -6.53
C PRO A 101 -15.34 9.48 -5.24
N ILE A 102 -16.54 8.91 -5.13
CA ILE A 102 -16.98 8.14 -3.96
C ILE A 102 -16.16 6.86 -3.82
N VAL A 103 -16.00 6.12 -4.92
CA VAL A 103 -15.19 4.90 -4.96
C VAL A 103 -13.73 5.20 -4.65
N ALA A 104 -13.17 6.25 -5.23
CA ALA A 104 -11.79 6.67 -4.96
C ALA A 104 -11.58 7.01 -3.48
N PHE A 105 -12.43 7.84 -2.90
CA PHE A 105 -12.33 8.24 -1.49
C PHE A 105 -12.48 7.03 -0.55
N THR A 106 -13.49 6.18 -0.78
CA THR A 106 -13.71 4.98 0.03
C THR A 106 -12.51 4.03 -0.05
N SER A 107 -11.98 3.83 -1.26
CA SER A 107 -10.79 2.98 -1.45
C SER A 107 -9.55 3.54 -0.77
N ILE A 108 -9.35 4.87 -0.77
CA ILE A 108 -8.24 5.53 -0.06
C ILE A 108 -8.37 5.35 1.46
N VAL A 109 -9.57 5.50 2.03
CA VAL A 109 -9.83 5.26 3.46
C VAL A 109 -9.55 3.81 3.82
N LEU A 110 -10.07 2.86 3.05
CA LEU A 110 -9.83 1.42 3.27
C LEU A 110 -8.36 1.05 3.11
N LEU A 111 -7.67 1.68 2.17
CA LEU A 111 -6.22 1.50 1.99
C LEU A 111 -5.44 1.99 3.21
N GLY A 112 -5.84 3.11 3.81
CA GLY A 112 -5.28 3.62 5.08
C GLY A 112 -5.48 2.65 6.23
N ILE A 113 -6.66 2.04 6.34
CA ILE A 113 -6.93 0.99 7.32
C ILE A 113 -6.04 -0.24 7.07
N SER A 114 -5.96 -0.71 5.82
CA SER A 114 -5.06 -1.80 5.42
C SER A 114 -3.62 -1.51 5.82
N PHE A 115 -3.14 -0.29 5.49
CA PHE A 115 -1.77 0.14 5.80
C PHE A 115 -1.50 0.24 7.31
N SER A 116 -2.52 0.43 8.12
CA SER A 116 -2.38 0.41 9.59
C SER A 116 -2.37 -1.00 10.16
N LEU A 117 -3.20 -1.91 9.62
CA LEU A 117 -3.31 -3.29 10.11
C LEU A 117 -2.03 -4.10 9.97
N VAL A 118 -1.40 -4.04 8.79
CA VAL A 118 -0.25 -4.90 8.50
C VAL A 118 1.00 -4.50 9.26
N PRO A 119 1.49 -3.25 9.23
CA PRO A 119 2.66 -2.85 10.02
C PRO A 119 2.47 -3.04 11.53
N ALA A 120 1.27 -2.76 12.06
CA ALA A 120 0.97 -2.96 13.47
C ALA A 120 1.14 -4.41 13.93
N ALA A 121 0.92 -5.39 13.04
CA ALA A 121 1.08 -6.80 13.35
C ALA A 121 2.44 -7.36 12.91
N LEU A 122 2.98 -6.91 11.78
CA LEU A 122 4.21 -7.44 11.17
C LEU A 122 5.43 -7.11 12.01
N TRP A 123 5.66 -5.83 12.32
CA TRP A 123 6.88 -5.40 13.01
C TRP A 123 7.02 -5.98 14.42
N PRO A 124 5.98 -6.02 15.27
CA PRO A 124 6.06 -6.68 16.59
C PRO A 124 6.18 -8.21 16.52
N SER A 125 5.97 -8.84 15.37
CA SER A 125 6.17 -10.28 15.22
C SER A 125 7.64 -10.67 15.09
N VAL A 126 8.49 -9.80 14.56
CA VAL A 126 9.91 -10.10 14.27
C VAL A 126 10.69 -10.50 15.53
N PRO A 127 10.59 -9.78 16.68
CA PRO A 127 11.29 -10.17 17.90
C PRO A 127 10.89 -11.54 18.45
N LYS A 128 9.69 -12.03 18.06
CA LYS A 128 9.21 -13.35 18.48
C LYS A 128 9.76 -14.52 17.65
N LEU A 129 10.42 -14.19 16.53
CA LEU A 129 10.88 -15.18 15.54
C LEU A 129 12.39 -15.40 15.55
N VAL A 130 13.14 -14.51 16.18
CA VAL A 130 14.61 -14.55 16.23
C VAL A 130 15.12 -14.31 17.65
N ASP A 131 16.35 -14.77 17.92
CA ASP A 131 17.04 -14.46 19.18
C ASP A 131 17.27 -12.94 19.28
N ASN A 132 17.12 -12.38 20.48
CA ASN A 132 17.32 -10.95 20.73
C ASN A 132 18.70 -10.45 20.31
N ARG A 133 19.73 -11.30 20.34
CA ARG A 133 21.10 -10.99 19.89
C ARG A 133 21.17 -10.75 18.38
N LEU A 134 20.26 -11.33 17.62
CA LEU A 134 20.21 -11.26 16.16
C LEU A 134 19.15 -10.28 15.64
N LEU A 135 18.44 -9.59 16.54
CA LEU A 135 17.30 -8.76 16.19
C LEU A 135 17.67 -7.64 15.21
N GLY A 136 18.79 -6.96 15.42
CA GLY A 136 19.29 -5.92 14.51
C GLY A 136 19.60 -6.47 13.11
N SER A 137 20.25 -7.64 13.03
CA SER A 137 20.54 -8.31 11.77
C SER A 137 19.27 -8.79 11.08
N ALA A 138 18.28 -9.26 11.83
CA ALA A 138 16.99 -9.68 11.29
C ALA A 138 16.24 -8.51 10.63
N TYR A 139 16.15 -7.37 11.30
CA TYR A 139 15.57 -6.17 10.71
C TYR A 139 16.36 -5.69 9.49
N ALA A 140 17.69 -5.70 9.55
CA ALA A 140 18.52 -5.31 8.42
C ALA A 140 18.26 -6.17 7.17
N VAL A 141 18.14 -7.50 7.34
CA VAL A 141 17.81 -8.43 6.25
C VAL A 141 16.42 -8.15 5.69
N ILE A 142 15.40 -7.95 6.54
CA ILE A 142 14.03 -7.63 6.08
C ILE A 142 14.04 -6.32 5.30
N PHE A 143 14.68 -5.27 5.81
CA PHE A 143 14.77 -3.97 5.10
C PHE A 143 15.55 -4.08 3.79
N TRP A 144 16.62 -4.88 3.76
CA TRP A 144 17.39 -5.10 2.53
C TRP A 144 16.52 -5.74 1.44
N ILE A 145 15.80 -6.83 1.77
CA ILE A 145 14.88 -7.50 0.85
C ILE A 145 13.74 -6.55 0.44
N GLN A 146 13.18 -5.80 1.38
CA GLN A 146 12.14 -4.80 1.10
C GLN A 146 12.62 -3.75 0.09
N ASN A 147 13.84 -3.24 0.24
CA ASN A 147 14.39 -2.23 -0.67
C ASN A 147 14.59 -2.75 -2.10
N ILE A 148 14.89 -4.04 -2.28
CA ILE A 148 14.90 -4.65 -3.63
C ILE A 148 13.53 -4.50 -4.29
N GLY A 149 12.45 -4.80 -3.56
CA GLY A 149 11.08 -4.60 -4.06
C GLY A 149 10.78 -3.13 -4.34
N LEU A 150 11.10 -2.23 -3.41
CA LEU A 150 10.87 -0.79 -3.57
C LEU A 150 11.64 -0.17 -4.75
N PHE A 151 12.74 -0.78 -5.17
CA PHE A 151 13.49 -0.40 -6.37
C PHE A 151 12.86 -1.02 -7.63
N ALA A 152 12.58 -2.32 -7.61
CA ALA A 152 12.15 -3.06 -8.80
C ALA A 152 10.72 -2.70 -9.25
N PHE A 153 9.77 -2.61 -8.31
CA PHE A 153 8.36 -2.40 -8.65
C PHE A 153 8.07 -1.05 -9.32
N PRO A 154 8.60 0.10 -8.88
CA PRO A 154 8.43 1.35 -9.61
C PRO A 154 8.98 1.31 -11.03
N MET A 155 10.10 0.61 -11.25
CA MET A 155 10.66 0.42 -12.58
C MET A 155 9.75 -0.42 -13.48
N ILE A 156 9.18 -1.49 -12.94
CA ILE A 156 8.23 -2.35 -13.66
C ILE A 156 6.98 -1.53 -14.02
N ILE A 157 6.40 -0.82 -13.06
CA ILE A 157 5.22 0.01 -13.27
C ILE A 157 5.50 1.09 -14.32
N GLY A 158 6.64 1.78 -14.24
CA GLY A 158 7.04 2.78 -15.23
C GLY A 158 7.15 2.21 -16.65
N LYS A 159 7.73 1.01 -16.80
CA LYS A 159 7.80 0.32 -18.11
C LYS A 159 6.41 -0.08 -18.61
N VAL A 160 5.54 -0.58 -17.74
CA VAL A 160 4.16 -0.93 -18.10
C VAL A 160 3.40 0.33 -18.55
N LEU A 161 3.48 1.42 -17.79
CA LEU A 161 2.83 2.68 -18.15
C LEU A 161 3.32 3.20 -19.49
N ALA A 162 4.62 3.16 -19.75
CA ALA A 162 5.17 3.56 -21.05
C ALA A 162 4.69 2.66 -22.20
N ALA A 163 4.55 1.36 -21.96
CA ALA A 163 4.09 0.42 -22.97
C ALA A 163 2.59 0.57 -23.32
N VAL A 164 1.75 0.92 -22.34
CA VAL A 164 0.30 1.14 -22.54
C VAL A 164 -0.03 2.56 -23.00
N ASN A 165 0.91 3.49 -22.91
CA ASN A 165 0.75 4.89 -23.32
C ASN A 165 1.80 5.31 -24.36
N PRO A 166 1.91 4.62 -25.52
CA PRO A 166 2.96 4.89 -26.48
C PRO A 166 2.83 6.29 -27.08
N GLY A 167 3.94 7.04 -27.10
CA GLY A 167 3.99 8.41 -27.66
C GLY A 167 3.34 9.49 -26.80
N ILE A 168 2.87 9.17 -25.61
CA ILE A 168 2.36 10.16 -24.66
C ILE A 168 3.51 10.55 -23.72
N GLU A 169 3.92 11.81 -23.73
CA GLU A 169 4.99 12.32 -22.88
C GLU A 169 4.47 12.87 -21.54
N ASP A 170 3.25 13.42 -21.54
CA ASP A 170 2.63 13.99 -20.35
C ASP A 170 1.95 12.91 -19.50
N PRO A 171 2.43 12.64 -18.26
CA PRO A 171 1.81 11.68 -17.36
C PRO A 171 0.35 11.97 -17.02
N LEU A 172 -0.12 13.21 -17.18
CA LEU A 172 -1.52 13.58 -16.95
C LEU A 172 -2.46 13.11 -18.07
N GLN A 173 -1.91 12.62 -19.17
CA GLN A 173 -2.66 12.03 -20.28
C GLN A 173 -2.61 10.49 -20.28
N TYR A 174 -1.94 9.89 -19.30
CA TYR A 174 -1.80 8.44 -19.22
C TYR A 174 -3.11 7.74 -18.84
N ASN A 175 -3.29 6.56 -19.40
CA ASN A 175 -4.22 5.56 -18.87
C ASN A 175 -3.51 4.81 -17.72
N TYR A 176 -4.00 5.02 -16.52
CA TYR A 176 -3.49 4.38 -15.31
C TYR A 176 -4.27 3.12 -14.97
#